data_c880f9bad38b7cf0638bfa2e78e84d0b
#
_entry.id   c880f9bad38b7cf0638bfa2e78e84d0b
#
_cell.length_a   1.000
_cell.length_b   1.000
_cell.length_c   1.000
_cell.angle_alpha   90.00
_cell.angle_beta   90.00
_cell.angle_gamma   90.00
#
_symmetry.space_group_name_H-M   'P 1'
#
loop_
_entity.id
_entity.type
_entity.pdbx_description
1 polymer ?
#
loop_
_entity_poly.entity_id
_entity_poly.type
_entity_poly.pdbx_seq_one_letter_code
_entity_poly.pdbx_strand_id
1 'polypeptide(L)'
;MNAITLRERVLKNLEERKDRLLNNKLNCIPSPFKRFSEDFVGIEQGCHYVITASTKGSKSQFVSYTFIYKPLLFCYSTKTNIDYKVIYFPLEETPERILERFISWLLFDFSKGEIRISPRDLRSTTKAVPEEVLDMIKSDEIQDIIKYFEDHVIFSTDKPNPTGMYYFCKKYAEDHGKIYTKPGKYTDALGEIKEYEAFDYYVPDNPNEYRVIITDTSNLIDTEKGMTLKQSMDKWSEYGAKYLRNRYKYTFVEIQQQALNTCIF
;
A
#
# COMPACT_ATOMS: atom_id res chain seq x y z
N MET A 1 -14.21 -32.20 4.20
CA MET A 1 -13.08 -31.72 5.01
C MET A 1 -13.66 -30.95 6.20
N ASN A 2 -13.31 -31.33 7.44
CA ASN A 2 -13.77 -30.59 8.61
C ASN A 2 -13.23 -29.16 8.56
N ALA A 3 -14.10 -28.19 8.76
CA ALA A 3 -13.69 -26.77 8.79
C ALA A 3 -12.70 -26.57 9.95
N ILE A 4 -11.49 -26.07 9.64
CA ILE A 4 -10.48 -25.73 10.65
C ILE A 4 -11.05 -24.65 11.57
N THR A 5 -11.05 -24.90 12.87
CA THR A 5 -11.58 -23.96 13.87
C THR A 5 -10.76 -22.68 13.94
N LEU A 6 -11.35 -21.59 14.47
CA LEU A 6 -10.62 -20.33 14.69
C LEU A 6 -9.37 -20.53 15.57
N ARG A 7 -9.49 -21.35 16.62
CA ARG A 7 -8.38 -21.68 17.52
C ARG A 7 -7.21 -22.36 16.77
N GLU A 8 -7.51 -23.35 15.96
CA GLU A 8 -6.49 -24.06 15.16
C GLU A 8 -5.79 -23.14 14.17
N ARG A 9 -6.55 -22.24 13.52
CA ARG A 9 -5.97 -21.22 12.62
C ARG A 9 -5.02 -20.27 13.35
N VAL A 10 -5.40 -19.82 14.55
CA VAL A 10 -4.55 -18.93 15.37
C VAL A 10 -3.28 -19.65 15.80
N LEU A 11 -3.38 -20.85 16.34
CA LEU A 11 -2.23 -21.65 16.77
C LEU A 11 -1.26 -21.90 15.62
N LYS A 12 -1.78 -22.34 14.48
CA LYS A 12 -0.98 -22.56 13.28
C LYS A 12 -0.24 -21.29 12.83
N ASN A 13 -0.92 -20.14 12.83
CA ASN A 13 -0.29 -18.85 12.46
C ASN A 13 0.83 -18.48 13.44
N LEU A 14 0.62 -18.66 14.73
CA LEU A 14 1.66 -18.39 15.74
C LEU A 14 2.89 -19.27 15.56
N GLU A 15 2.70 -20.55 15.30
CA GLU A 15 3.77 -21.51 15.03
C GLU A 15 4.54 -21.12 13.75
N GLU A 16 3.84 -20.86 12.66
CA GLU A 16 4.44 -20.44 11.39
C GLU A 16 5.25 -19.13 11.53
N ARG A 17 4.74 -18.15 12.28
CA ARG A 17 5.46 -16.88 12.54
C ARG A 17 6.71 -17.10 13.38
N LYS A 18 6.63 -17.97 14.40
CA LYS A 18 7.79 -18.35 15.21
C LYS A 18 8.84 -19.07 14.36
N ASP A 19 8.42 -20.02 13.55
CA ASP A 19 9.33 -20.79 12.69
C ASP A 19 10.04 -19.91 11.65
N ARG A 20 9.35 -18.91 11.10
CA ARG A 20 9.99 -17.93 10.21
C ARG A 20 11.14 -17.22 10.92
N LEU A 21 10.93 -16.70 12.12
CA LEU A 21 11.98 -16.00 12.88
C LEU A 21 13.14 -16.93 13.24
N LEU A 22 12.87 -18.16 13.63
CA LEU A 22 13.90 -19.15 13.92
C LEU A 22 14.76 -19.52 12.69
N ASN A 23 14.18 -19.38 11.49
CA ASN A 23 14.85 -19.61 10.21
C ASN A 23 15.34 -18.31 9.54
N ASN A 24 15.54 -17.23 10.31
CA ASN A 24 15.99 -15.92 9.83
C ASN A 24 15.11 -15.31 8.73
N LYS A 25 13.81 -15.66 8.74
CA LYS A 25 12.79 -15.06 7.84
C LYS A 25 12.03 -13.97 8.56
N LEU A 26 11.59 -12.98 7.82
CA LEU A 26 10.86 -11.84 8.36
C LEU A 26 9.36 -12.11 8.44
N ASN A 27 8.72 -11.51 9.45
CA ASN A 27 7.26 -11.44 9.61
C ASN A 27 6.71 -10.01 9.35
N CYS A 28 7.58 -9.04 9.21
CA CYS A 28 7.25 -7.66 8.83
C CYS A 28 8.45 -7.03 8.12
N ILE A 29 8.22 -5.98 7.36
CA ILE A 29 9.31 -5.12 6.87
C ILE A 29 9.65 -4.13 7.98
N PRO A 30 10.91 -4.05 8.43
CA PRO A 30 11.28 -3.21 9.57
C PRO A 30 10.94 -1.73 9.37
N SER A 31 10.56 -1.06 10.45
CA SER A 31 10.34 0.37 10.46
C SER A 31 11.63 1.12 10.05
N PRO A 32 11.55 2.13 9.16
CA PRO A 32 12.69 2.96 8.83
C PRO A 32 13.07 3.93 9.97
N PHE A 33 12.25 4.03 11.01
CA PHE A 33 12.42 4.97 12.12
C PHE A 33 12.84 4.27 13.40
N LYS A 34 14.10 4.37 13.76
CA LYS A 34 14.63 3.75 14.99
C LYS A 34 13.90 4.19 16.27
N ARG A 35 13.45 5.45 16.34
CA ARG A 35 12.74 5.97 17.51
C ARG A 35 11.31 5.47 17.67
N PHE A 36 10.69 5.06 16.56
CA PHE A 36 9.33 4.52 16.55
C PHE A 36 9.29 2.99 16.49
N SER A 37 10.46 2.32 16.53
CA SER A 37 10.51 0.85 16.34
C SER A 37 9.84 0.07 17.48
N GLU A 38 9.59 0.68 18.63
CA GLU A 38 8.81 0.06 19.72
C GLU A 38 7.31 0.14 19.46
N ASP A 39 6.82 1.28 18.96
CA ASP A 39 5.40 1.52 18.66
C ASP A 39 5.02 1.08 17.25
N PHE A 40 5.91 1.28 16.28
CA PHE A 40 5.79 0.90 14.89
C PHE A 40 6.94 -0.02 14.50
N VAL A 41 6.79 -1.30 14.78
CA VAL A 41 7.80 -2.34 14.50
C VAL A 41 8.11 -2.42 13.00
N GLY A 42 7.10 -2.21 12.16
CA GLY A 42 7.24 -2.23 10.72
C GLY A 42 5.91 -2.51 10.01
N ILE A 43 6.00 -2.85 8.74
CA ILE A 43 4.83 -3.11 7.90
C ILE A 43 4.50 -4.60 7.97
N GLU A 44 3.35 -4.92 8.55
CA GLU A 44 2.78 -6.27 8.59
C GLU A 44 1.64 -6.44 7.60
N GLN A 45 1.35 -7.68 7.23
CA GLN A 45 0.15 -7.98 6.43
C GLN A 45 -1.12 -7.74 7.25
N GLY A 46 -2.15 -7.20 6.59
CA GLY A 46 -3.47 -7.05 7.19
C GLY A 46 -3.59 -5.92 8.22
N CYS A 47 -2.68 -4.95 8.20
CA CYS A 47 -2.78 -3.75 9.01
C CYS A 47 -3.52 -2.62 8.29
N HIS A 48 -4.03 -1.66 9.06
CA HIS A 48 -4.63 -0.43 8.56
C HIS A 48 -3.94 0.76 9.22
N TYR A 49 -3.35 1.61 8.41
CA TYR A 49 -2.66 2.83 8.82
C TYR A 49 -3.41 4.04 8.29
N VAL A 50 -3.76 4.96 9.17
CA VAL A 50 -4.36 6.25 8.80
C VAL A 50 -3.38 7.35 9.14
N ILE A 51 -2.90 8.06 8.12
CA ILE A 51 -1.94 9.13 8.25
C ILE A 51 -2.66 10.46 8.09
N THR A 52 -2.74 11.21 9.17
CA THR A 52 -3.42 12.51 9.19
C THR A 52 -2.45 13.64 9.52
N ALA A 53 -2.57 14.75 8.83
CA ALA A 53 -1.94 16.01 9.20
C ALA A 53 -2.65 17.18 8.50
N SER A 54 -2.31 18.41 8.89
CA SER A 54 -2.76 19.61 8.22
C SER A 54 -2.26 19.69 6.76
N THR A 55 -2.82 20.58 5.99
CA THR A 55 -2.32 20.91 4.64
C THR A 55 -0.83 21.26 4.70
N LYS A 56 -0.05 20.80 3.71
CA LYS A 56 1.41 20.99 3.64
C LYS A 56 2.20 20.32 4.79
N GLY A 57 1.58 19.41 5.54
CA GLY A 57 2.23 18.63 6.61
C GLY A 57 3.08 17.44 6.13
N SER A 58 3.53 17.44 4.86
CA SER A 58 4.42 16.40 4.28
C SER A 58 3.89 14.95 4.38
N LYS A 59 2.56 14.78 4.44
CA LYS A 59 1.92 13.44 4.56
C LYS A 59 2.35 12.48 3.46
N SER A 60 2.22 12.91 2.19
CA SER A 60 2.57 12.09 1.02
C SER A 60 4.06 11.72 1.01
N GLN A 61 4.94 12.65 1.43
CA GLN A 61 6.37 12.36 1.56
C GLN A 61 6.66 11.34 2.67
N PHE A 62 5.99 11.48 3.83
CA PHE A 62 6.10 10.52 4.93
C PHE A 62 5.64 9.13 4.50
N VAL A 63 4.48 9.03 3.83
CA VAL A 63 3.94 7.76 3.34
C VAL A 63 4.83 7.16 2.26
N SER A 64 5.27 7.96 1.29
CA SER A 64 6.20 7.49 0.24
C SER A 64 7.50 6.95 0.84
N TYR A 65 8.10 7.66 1.78
CA TYR A 65 9.32 7.21 2.46
C TYR A 65 9.10 5.92 3.26
N THR A 66 8.01 5.87 4.06
CA THR A 66 7.74 4.80 5.03
C THR A 66 7.22 3.53 4.37
N PHE A 67 6.33 3.67 3.36
CA PHE A 67 5.58 2.55 2.79
C PHE A 67 5.96 2.24 1.34
N ILE A 68 6.85 3.02 0.71
CA ILE A 68 7.31 2.74 -0.65
C ILE A 68 8.85 2.67 -0.69
N TYR A 69 9.54 3.79 -0.48
CA TYR A 69 10.96 3.92 -0.79
C TYR A 69 11.84 2.99 0.05
N LYS A 70 11.75 3.11 1.37
CA LYS A 70 12.57 2.29 2.28
C LYS A 70 12.20 0.81 2.25
N PRO A 71 10.91 0.42 2.21
CA PRO A 71 10.54 -0.98 2.05
C PRO A 71 11.03 -1.62 0.76
N LEU A 72 10.86 -0.94 -0.39
CA LEU A 72 11.34 -1.44 -1.67
C LEU A 72 12.86 -1.58 -1.70
N LEU A 73 13.58 -0.54 -1.27
CA LEU A 73 15.04 -0.60 -1.23
C LEU A 73 15.55 -1.68 -0.25
N PHE A 74 14.86 -1.86 0.88
CA PHE A 74 15.17 -2.92 1.82
C PHE A 74 14.97 -4.31 1.19
N CYS A 75 13.84 -4.56 0.54
CA CYS A 75 13.58 -5.83 -0.13
C CYS A 75 14.56 -6.10 -1.28
N TYR A 76 14.87 -5.07 -2.07
CA TYR A 76 15.86 -5.14 -3.16
C TYR A 76 17.25 -5.52 -2.65
N SER A 77 17.73 -4.82 -1.63
CA SER A 77 19.12 -4.95 -1.15
C SER A 77 19.36 -6.18 -0.27
N THR A 78 18.36 -6.60 0.53
CA THR A 78 18.54 -7.70 1.49
C THR A 78 18.06 -9.06 0.98
N LYS A 79 17.42 -9.11 -0.19
CA LYS A 79 16.85 -10.34 -0.77
C LYS A 79 16.02 -11.12 0.26
N THR A 80 15.08 -10.42 0.90
CA THR A 80 14.25 -11.00 1.96
C THR A 80 13.31 -12.08 1.41
N ASN A 81 12.67 -12.82 2.34
CA ASN A 81 11.57 -13.73 1.98
C ASN A 81 10.27 -13.00 1.61
N ILE A 82 10.21 -11.68 1.78
CA ILE A 82 8.99 -10.88 1.52
C ILE A 82 9.05 -10.34 0.08
N ASP A 83 8.02 -10.64 -0.70
CA ASP A 83 7.73 -10.04 -1.98
C ASP A 83 6.79 -8.85 -1.74
N TYR A 84 7.33 -7.64 -1.84
CA TYR A 84 6.62 -6.43 -1.45
C TYR A 84 5.99 -5.76 -2.66
N LYS A 85 4.67 -5.64 -2.68
CA LYS A 85 3.91 -4.99 -3.75
C LYS A 85 3.09 -3.83 -3.22
N VAL A 86 3.08 -2.74 -3.96
CA VAL A 86 2.30 -1.53 -3.65
C VAL A 86 1.28 -1.30 -4.74
N ILE A 87 -0.01 -1.23 -4.38
CA ILE A 87 -1.07 -0.71 -5.24
C ILE A 87 -1.28 0.74 -4.82
N TYR A 88 -0.96 1.65 -5.72
CA TYR A 88 -1.00 3.08 -5.44
C TYR A 88 -2.08 3.78 -6.25
N PHE A 89 -2.97 4.47 -5.54
CA PHE A 89 -4.00 5.33 -6.12
C PHE A 89 -3.55 6.78 -6.02
N PRO A 90 -2.93 7.33 -7.08
CA PRO A 90 -2.36 8.67 -7.09
C PRO A 90 -3.44 9.70 -7.46
N LEU A 91 -4.25 10.10 -6.50
CA LEU A 91 -5.39 11.01 -6.75
C LEU A 91 -4.97 12.48 -6.90
N GLU A 92 -3.78 12.85 -6.42
CA GLU A 92 -3.28 14.23 -6.45
C GLU A 92 -2.22 14.45 -7.52
N GLU A 93 -1.40 13.45 -7.82
CA GLU A 93 -0.27 13.56 -8.75
C GLU A 93 -0.25 12.42 -9.77
N THR A 94 0.48 12.60 -10.86
CA THR A 94 0.66 11.54 -11.87
C THR A 94 1.73 10.54 -11.46
N PRO A 95 1.71 9.30 -12.00
CA PRO A 95 2.75 8.29 -11.77
C PRO A 95 4.17 8.80 -12.06
N GLU A 96 4.33 9.60 -13.13
CA GLU A 96 5.64 10.16 -13.51
C GLU A 96 6.17 11.10 -12.42
N ARG A 97 5.30 11.91 -11.80
CA ARG A 97 5.68 12.80 -10.70
C ARG A 97 6.13 12.03 -9.47
N ILE A 98 5.49 10.92 -9.21
CA ILE A 98 5.83 10.04 -8.09
C ILE A 98 7.19 9.37 -8.35
N LEU A 99 7.44 8.92 -9.59
CA LEU A 99 8.73 8.36 -9.99
C LEU A 99 9.85 9.42 -9.92
N GLU A 100 9.62 10.65 -10.37
CA GLU A 100 10.58 11.77 -10.23
C GLU A 100 10.95 12.01 -8.75
N ARG A 101 9.99 11.94 -7.85
CA ARG A 101 10.25 12.06 -6.40
C ARG A 101 11.06 10.88 -5.87
N PHE A 102 10.77 9.68 -6.34
CA PHE A 102 11.55 8.50 -5.98
C PHE A 102 12.99 8.64 -6.46
N ILE A 103 13.23 9.02 -7.71
CA ILE A 103 14.57 9.23 -8.27
C ILE A 103 15.32 10.32 -7.47
N SER A 104 14.68 11.45 -7.18
CA SER A 104 15.27 12.51 -6.36
C SER A 104 15.72 12.01 -4.98
N TRP A 105 14.87 11.21 -4.32
CA TRP A 105 15.21 10.60 -3.05
C TRP A 105 16.30 9.54 -3.19
N LEU A 106 16.24 8.70 -4.22
CA LEU A 106 17.21 7.62 -4.46
C LEU A 106 18.62 8.18 -4.68
N LEU A 107 18.77 9.25 -5.46
CA LEU A 107 20.05 9.93 -5.67
C LEU A 107 20.60 10.48 -4.36
N PHE A 108 19.75 11.07 -3.51
CA PHE A 108 20.17 11.54 -2.19
C PHE A 108 20.60 10.40 -1.27
N ASP A 109 19.86 9.31 -1.21
CA ASP A 109 20.17 8.15 -0.36
C ASP A 109 21.43 7.43 -0.86
N PHE A 110 21.57 7.25 -2.17
CA PHE A 110 22.69 6.58 -2.82
C PHE A 110 24.00 7.37 -2.69
N SER A 111 23.94 8.69 -2.88
CA SER A 111 25.11 9.57 -2.71
C SER A 111 25.41 9.92 -1.25
N LYS A 112 24.71 9.31 -0.28
CA LYS A 112 24.83 9.63 1.16
C LYS A 112 24.61 11.12 1.47
N GLY A 113 23.76 11.77 0.68
CA GLY A 113 23.36 13.17 0.86
C GLY A 113 24.23 14.19 0.12
N GLU A 114 25.18 13.76 -0.70
CA GLU A 114 25.99 14.66 -1.54
C GLU A 114 25.14 15.26 -2.68
N ILE A 115 24.34 14.46 -3.37
CA ILE A 115 23.45 14.91 -4.43
C ILE A 115 22.11 15.32 -3.83
N ARG A 116 21.80 16.60 -3.92
CA ARG A 116 20.54 17.18 -3.44
C ARG A 116 19.83 17.85 -4.61
N ILE A 117 19.08 17.08 -5.36
CA ILE A 117 18.30 17.59 -6.47
C ILE A 117 16.81 17.42 -6.18
N SER A 118 16.04 18.50 -6.35
CA SER A 118 14.59 18.40 -6.18
C SER A 118 13.91 17.78 -7.41
N PRO A 119 12.70 17.20 -7.29
CA PRO A 119 11.93 16.72 -8.46
C PRO A 119 11.67 17.82 -9.49
N ARG A 120 11.57 19.08 -9.05
CA ARG A 120 11.43 20.24 -9.93
C ARG A 120 12.71 20.49 -10.75
N ASP A 121 13.87 20.36 -10.12
CA ASP A 121 15.15 20.56 -10.79
C ASP A 121 15.47 19.44 -11.76
N LEU A 122 15.09 18.20 -11.44
CA LEU A 122 15.16 17.06 -12.38
C LEU A 122 14.45 17.36 -13.71
N ARG A 123 13.36 18.10 -13.69
CA ARG A 123 12.63 18.52 -14.90
C ARG A 123 13.28 19.67 -15.67
N SER A 124 14.40 20.16 -15.22
CA SER A 124 15.10 21.30 -15.83
C SER A 124 14.20 22.53 -16.04
N THR A 125 13.30 22.80 -15.09
CA THR A 125 12.29 23.88 -15.22
C THR A 125 12.91 25.27 -15.27
N THR A 126 13.99 25.51 -14.51
CA THR A 126 14.67 26.83 -14.43
C THR A 126 16.16 26.74 -14.73
N LYS A 127 16.75 25.58 -14.48
CA LYS A 127 18.16 25.28 -14.75
C LYS A 127 18.24 23.89 -15.33
N ALA A 128 19.17 23.68 -16.27
CA ALA A 128 19.43 22.35 -16.77
C ALA A 128 19.94 21.45 -15.65
N VAL A 129 19.47 20.20 -15.62
CA VAL A 129 20.01 19.19 -14.72
C VAL A 129 21.48 18.95 -15.08
N PRO A 130 22.40 18.88 -14.09
CA PRO A 130 23.81 18.60 -14.37
C PRO A 130 24.00 17.25 -15.07
N GLU A 131 24.97 17.20 -16.02
CA GLU A 131 25.22 15.96 -16.78
C GLU A 131 25.64 14.80 -15.87
N GLU A 132 26.45 15.07 -14.85
CA GLU A 132 26.85 14.09 -13.82
C GLU A 132 25.65 13.43 -13.09
N VAL A 133 24.57 14.19 -12.88
CA VAL A 133 23.32 13.67 -12.29
C VAL A 133 22.59 12.79 -13.29
N LEU A 134 22.54 13.20 -14.57
CA LEU A 134 21.93 12.38 -15.63
C LEU A 134 22.71 11.09 -15.84
N ASP A 135 24.05 11.14 -15.82
CA ASP A 135 24.91 9.96 -15.95
C ASP A 135 24.70 9.00 -14.77
N MET A 136 24.56 9.53 -13.55
CA MET A 136 24.22 8.70 -12.40
C MET A 136 22.84 8.05 -12.55
N ILE A 137 21.83 8.79 -12.99
CA ILE A 137 20.48 8.21 -13.24
C ILE A 137 20.55 7.11 -14.30
N LYS A 138 21.39 7.27 -15.34
CA LYS A 138 21.56 6.28 -16.41
C LYS A 138 22.44 5.10 -16.03
N SER A 139 23.12 5.13 -14.87
CA SER A 139 23.94 4.01 -14.43
C SER A 139 23.12 2.74 -14.22
N ASP A 140 23.70 1.59 -14.53
CA ASP A 140 23.01 0.29 -14.43
C ASP A 140 22.43 0.06 -13.02
N GLU A 141 23.18 0.42 -11.98
CA GLU A 141 22.76 0.24 -10.59
C GLU A 141 21.50 1.05 -10.24
N ILE A 142 21.43 2.31 -10.66
CA ILE A 142 20.24 3.16 -10.43
C ILE A 142 19.09 2.69 -11.30
N GLN A 143 19.34 2.33 -12.54
CA GLN A 143 18.31 1.82 -13.44
C GLN A 143 17.70 0.50 -12.97
N ASP A 144 18.47 -0.40 -12.39
CA ASP A 144 17.99 -1.64 -11.80
C ASP A 144 17.03 -1.37 -10.61
N ILE A 145 17.36 -0.37 -9.77
CA ILE A 145 16.49 0.02 -8.66
C ILE A 145 15.20 0.69 -9.16
N ILE A 146 15.30 1.54 -10.19
CA ILE A 146 14.12 2.16 -10.82
C ILE A 146 13.23 1.09 -11.42
N LYS A 147 13.78 0.14 -12.16
CA LYS A 147 13.03 -0.99 -12.71
C LYS A 147 12.37 -1.81 -11.62
N TYR A 148 13.08 -2.09 -10.53
CA TYR A 148 12.50 -2.78 -9.38
C TYR A 148 11.31 -2.01 -8.79
N PHE A 149 11.38 -0.68 -8.72
CA PHE A 149 10.25 0.15 -8.32
C PHE A 149 9.07 -0.01 -9.29
N GLU A 150 9.28 0.06 -10.60
CA GLU A 150 8.24 -0.09 -11.62
C GLU A 150 7.58 -1.47 -11.59
N ASP A 151 8.35 -2.54 -11.33
CA ASP A 151 7.85 -3.91 -11.22
C ASP A 151 7.05 -4.18 -9.94
N HIS A 152 7.17 -3.29 -8.92
CA HIS A 152 6.59 -3.51 -7.59
C HIS A 152 5.57 -2.44 -7.17
N VAL A 153 5.49 -1.31 -7.89
CA VAL A 153 4.49 -0.26 -7.65
C VAL A 153 3.49 -0.21 -8.79
N ILE A 154 2.28 -0.65 -8.51
CA ILE A 154 1.19 -0.72 -9.48
C ILE A 154 0.33 0.53 -9.32
N PHE A 155 0.34 1.40 -10.31
CA PHE A 155 -0.49 2.60 -10.32
C PHE A 155 -1.87 2.30 -10.91
N SER A 156 -2.92 2.79 -10.26
CA SER A 156 -4.30 2.73 -10.77
C SER A 156 -4.90 4.13 -10.80
N THR A 157 -5.13 4.64 -12.01
CA THR A 157 -5.63 5.99 -12.27
C THR A 157 -7.04 6.03 -12.86
N ASP A 158 -7.53 4.89 -13.39
CA ASP A 158 -8.71 4.86 -14.26
C ASP A 158 -10.06 4.95 -13.53
N LYS A 159 -10.11 4.61 -12.25
CA LYS A 159 -11.35 4.51 -11.49
C LYS A 159 -11.19 5.02 -10.07
N PRO A 160 -11.06 6.33 -9.87
CA PRO A 160 -10.76 6.92 -8.56
C PRO A 160 -11.98 7.02 -7.63
N ASN A 161 -13.00 6.19 -7.80
CA ASN A 161 -14.15 6.07 -6.90
C ASN A 161 -14.05 4.81 -6.02
N PRO A 162 -14.67 4.77 -4.84
CA PRO A 162 -14.54 3.67 -3.88
C PRO A 162 -14.81 2.29 -4.47
N THR A 163 -15.89 2.14 -5.24
CA THR A 163 -16.26 0.86 -5.85
C THR A 163 -15.26 0.42 -6.92
N GLY A 164 -14.81 1.34 -7.76
CA GLY A 164 -13.80 1.05 -8.80
C GLY A 164 -12.47 0.62 -8.19
N MET A 165 -11.98 1.34 -7.18
CA MET A 165 -10.75 1.02 -6.45
C MET A 165 -10.87 -0.33 -5.73
N TYR A 166 -12.01 -0.61 -5.10
CA TYR A 166 -12.27 -1.90 -4.47
C TYR A 166 -12.22 -3.05 -5.47
N TYR A 167 -12.89 -2.93 -6.61
CA TYR A 167 -12.88 -3.99 -7.62
C TYR A 167 -11.51 -4.19 -8.27
N PHE A 168 -10.73 -3.13 -8.42
CA PHE A 168 -9.35 -3.24 -8.86
C PHE A 168 -8.52 -4.11 -7.90
N CYS A 169 -8.55 -3.79 -6.60
CA CYS A 169 -7.83 -4.57 -5.59
C CYS A 169 -8.37 -6.01 -5.47
N LYS A 170 -9.69 -6.18 -5.56
CA LYS A 170 -10.32 -7.51 -5.53
C LYS A 170 -9.86 -8.35 -6.72
N LYS A 171 -9.87 -7.78 -7.92
CA LYS A 171 -9.40 -8.48 -9.13
C LYS A 171 -7.92 -8.85 -9.02
N TYR A 172 -7.08 -7.94 -8.55
CA TYR A 172 -5.67 -8.26 -8.30
C TYR A 172 -5.52 -9.45 -7.34
N ALA A 173 -6.32 -9.51 -6.26
CA ALA A 173 -6.30 -10.66 -5.36
C ALA A 173 -6.77 -11.95 -6.05
N GLU A 174 -7.81 -11.88 -6.90
CA GLU A 174 -8.32 -13.03 -7.67
C GLU A 174 -7.30 -13.55 -8.68
N ASP A 175 -6.54 -12.66 -9.30
CA ASP A 175 -5.50 -13.02 -10.28
C ASP A 175 -4.23 -13.60 -9.60
N HIS A 176 -4.05 -13.40 -8.27
CA HIS A 176 -2.88 -13.83 -7.50
C HIS A 176 -3.24 -14.75 -6.31
N GLY A 177 -4.32 -15.47 -6.43
CA GLY A 177 -4.75 -16.41 -5.41
C GLY A 177 -6.15 -16.94 -5.63
N LYS A 178 -6.62 -17.75 -4.69
CA LYS A 178 -7.89 -18.44 -4.80
C LYS A 178 -8.85 -18.05 -3.70
N ILE A 179 -10.06 -17.63 -4.10
CA ILE A 179 -11.17 -17.37 -3.20
C ILE A 179 -11.96 -18.67 -3.03
N TYR A 180 -12.23 -19.03 -1.77
CA TYR A 180 -13.11 -20.11 -1.39
C TYR A 180 -14.44 -19.53 -0.89
N THR A 181 -15.53 -20.16 -1.33
CA THR A 181 -16.89 -19.77 -0.97
C THR A 181 -17.58 -20.88 -0.19
N LYS A 182 -18.66 -20.51 0.49
CA LYS A 182 -19.55 -21.43 1.16
C LYS A 182 -21.01 -21.02 0.93
N PRO A 183 -21.96 -21.98 0.95
CA PRO A 183 -23.38 -21.65 0.84
C PRO A 183 -23.80 -20.67 1.93
N GLY A 184 -24.42 -19.58 1.51
CA GLY A 184 -25.04 -18.58 2.37
C GLY A 184 -26.53 -18.46 2.02
N LYS A 185 -27.34 -17.98 2.97
CA LYS A 185 -28.76 -17.71 2.76
C LYS A 185 -29.10 -16.31 3.20
N TYR A 186 -29.96 -15.63 2.48
CA TYR A 186 -30.52 -14.36 2.92
C TYR A 186 -32.02 -14.32 2.58
N THR A 187 -32.75 -13.54 3.34
CA THR A 187 -34.18 -13.29 3.07
C THR A 187 -34.28 -12.00 2.27
N ASP A 188 -34.89 -12.05 1.11
CA ASP A 188 -35.10 -10.88 0.28
C ASP A 188 -36.23 -9.97 0.81
N ALA A 189 -36.50 -8.85 0.11
CA ALA A 189 -37.51 -7.88 0.52
C ALA A 189 -38.97 -8.44 0.44
N LEU A 190 -39.16 -9.57 -0.25
CA LEU A 190 -40.43 -10.25 -0.37
C LEU A 190 -40.59 -11.38 0.67
N GLY A 191 -39.60 -11.60 1.53
CA GLY A 191 -39.58 -12.66 2.54
C GLY A 191 -39.14 -14.02 2.01
N GLU A 192 -38.64 -14.12 0.77
CA GLU A 192 -38.17 -15.36 0.19
C GLU A 192 -36.71 -15.64 0.61
N ILE A 193 -36.42 -16.90 0.94
CA ILE A 193 -35.05 -17.34 1.25
C ILE A 193 -34.32 -17.62 -0.07
N LYS A 194 -33.25 -16.86 -0.32
CA LYS A 194 -32.35 -17.04 -1.47
C LYS A 194 -31.00 -17.54 -1.03
N GLU A 195 -30.46 -18.45 -1.81
CA GLU A 195 -29.09 -18.97 -1.60
C GLU A 195 -28.08 -18.16 -2.42
N TYR A 196 -26.89 -17.97 -1.87
CA TYR A 196 -25.77 -17.32 -2.55
C TYR A 196 -24.45 -17.91 -2.09
N GLU A 197 -23.41 -17.73 -2.89
CA GLU A 197 -22.03 -18.11 -2.53
C GLU A 197 -21.40 -17.01 -1.67
N ALA A 198 -21.34 -17.25 -0.36
CA ALA A 198 -20.69 -16.33 0.58
C ALA A 198 -19.18 -16.53 0.58
N PHE A 199 -18.44 -15.45 0.74
CA PHE A 199 -16.99 -15.53 0.96
C PHE A 199 -16.69 -16.36 2.22
N ASP A 200 -15.77 -17.33 2.11
CA ASP A 200 -15.28 -18.12 3.24
C ASP A 200 -13.86 -17.69 3.62
N TYR A 201 -12.89 -17.96 2.75
CA TYR A 201 -11.51 -17.53 2.95
C TYR A 201 -10.78 -17.35 1.61
N TYR A 202 -9.61 -16.74 1.68
CA TYR A 202 -8.71 -16.49 0.56
C TYR A 202 -7.35 -17.15 0.81
N VAL A 203 -6.79 -17.78 -0.21
CA VAL A 203 -5.44 -18.34 -0.20
C VAL A 203 -4.62 -17.65 -1.30
N PRO A 204 -3.61 -16.84 -0.96
CA PRO A 204 -2.72 -16.26 -1.95
C PRO A 204 -1.84 -17.34 -2.59
N ASP A 205 -1.49 -17.19 -3.87
CA ASP A 205 -0.54 -18.07 -4.56
C ASP A 205 0.86 -17.93 -3.93
N ASN A 206 1.27 -16.71 -3.58
CA ASN A 206 2.48 -16.43 -2.84
C ASN A 206 2.14 -15.92 -1.42
N PRO A 207 2.27 -16.76 -0.36
CA PRO A 207 1.96 -16.33 1.01
C PRO A 207 2.94 -15.27 1.56
N ASN A 208 4.07 -15.07 0.90
CA ASN A 208 5.06 -14.06 1.26
C ASN A 208 4.87 -12.73 0.50
N GLU A 209 3.89 -12.63 -0.38
CA GLU A 209 3.55 -11.38 -1.05
C GLU A 209 2.81 -10.44 -0.09
N TYR A 210 3.47 -9.34 0.26
CA TYR A 210 2.93 -8.28 1.10
C TYR A 210 2.36 -7.18 0.21
N ARG A 211 1.04 -7.08 0.17
CA ARG A 211 0.28 -6.15 -0.67
C ARG A 211 -0.13 -4.95 0.14
N VAL A 212 0.41 -3.81 -0.20
CA VAL A 212 0.09 -2.53 0.46
C VAL A 212 -0.72 -1.66 -0.49
N ILE A 213 -1.90 -1.21 -0.05
CA ILE A 213 -2.73 -0.26 -0.78
C ILE A 213 -2.45 1.13 -0.20
N ILE A 214 -2.14 2.09 -1.07
CA ILE A 214 -1.94 3.49 -0.69
C ILE A 214 -2.91 4.37 -1.46
N THR A 215 -3.62 5.25 -0.75
CA THR A 215 -4.51 6.26 -1.35
C THR A 215 -4.02 7.65 -1.00
N ASP A 216 -3.56 8.41 -1.98
CA ASP A 216 -2.98 9.75 -1.79
C ASP A 216 -3.70 10.79 -2.68
N THR A 217 -4.62 11.53 -2.13
CA THR A 217 -5.20 11.55 -0.79
C THR A 217 -6.69 11.23 -0.84
N SER A 218 -7.24 10.60 0.21
CA SER A 218 -8.65 10.19 0.25
C SER A 218 -9.65 11.33 0.01
N ASN A 219 -9.25 12.57 0.27
CA ASN A 219 -10.06 13.77 0.03
C ASN A 219 -10.32 14.08 -1.46
N LEU A 220 -9.63 13.42 -2.37
CA LEU A 220 -9.75 13.58 -3.82
C LEU A 220 -10.42 12.37 -4.50
N ILE A 221 -10.99 11.48 -3.72
CA ILE A 221 -11.78 10.36 -4.25
C ILE A 221 -13.00 10.90 -5.00
N ASP A 222 -13.28 10.36 -6.18
CA ASP A 222 -14.49 10.67 -6.91
C ASP A 222 -15.74 10.21 -6.14
N THR A 223 -16.74 11.08 -6.11
CA THR A 223 -18.01 10.73 -5.47
C THR A 223 -18.81 9.74 -6.32
N GLU A 224 -19.46 8.80 -5.68
CA GLU A 224 -20.39 7.91 -6.35
C GLU A 224 -21.78 8.55 -6.46
N LYS A 225 -22.59 8.06 -7.40
CA LYS A 225 -23.94 8.59 -7.64
C LYS A 225 -24.78 8.58 -6.36
N GLY A 226 -25.24 9.74 -5.95
CA GLY A 226 -26.07 9.92 -4.75
C GLY A 226 -25.29 9.98 -3.44
N MET A 227 -23.95 10.00 -3.47
CA MET A 227 -23.10 10.14 -2.28
C MET A 227 -22.42 11.50 -2.23
N THR A 228 -22.23 12.00 -1.03
CA THR A 228 -21.31 13.12 -0.76
C THR A 228 -19.87 12.63 -0.76
N LEU A 229 -18.89 13.54 -0.85
CA LEU A 229 -17.47 13.20 -0.75
C LEU A 229 -17.17 12.45 0.56
N LYS A 230 -17.72 12.91 1.69
CA LYS A 230 -17.55 12.25 2.98
C LYS A 230 -18.04 10.80 2.94
N GLN A 231 -19.24 10.56 2.40
CA GLN A 231 -19.79 9.21 2.29
C GLN A 231 -18.95 8.31 1.37
N SER A 232 -18.36 8.85 0.31
CA SER A 232 -17.44 8.12 -0.56
C SER A 232 -16.13 7.79 0.16
N MET A 233 -15.57 8.73 0.94
CA MET A 233 -14.39 8.47 1.78
C MET A 233 -14.68 7.39 2.83
N ASP A 234 -15.79 7.51 3.56
CA ASP A 234 -16.19 6.53 4.58
C ASP A 234 -16.36 5.13 3.97
N LYS A 235 -16.97 5.06 2.77
CA LYS A 235 -17.13 3.81 2.02
C LYS A 235 -15.79 3.20 1.62
N TRP A 236 -14.84 4.02 1.17
CA TRP A 236 -13.50 3.55 0.84
C TRP A 236 -12.75 3.02 2.07
N SER A 237 -12.78 3.77 3.16
CA SER A 237 -12.21 3.32 4.44
C SER A 237 -12.84 2.02 4.93
N GLU A 238 -14.17 1.87 4.75
CA GLU A 238 -14.89 0.62 5.08
C GLU A 238 -14.41 -0.54 4.19
N TYR A 239 -14.28 -0.33 2.88
CA TYR A 239 -13.76 -1.33 1.96
C TYR A 239 -12.34 -1.77 2.34
N GLY A 240 -11.47 -0.82 2.67
CA GLY A 240 -10.11 -1.11 3.14
C GLY A 240 -10.11 -1.90 4.42
N ALA A 241 -10.75 -1.37 5.46
CA ALA A 241 -10.71 -1.94 6.82
C ALA A 241 -11.45 -3.27 6.96
N LYS A 242 -12.64 -3.41 6.34
CA LYS A 242 -13.49 -4.61 6.54
C LYS A 242 -13.30 -5.68 5.50
N TYR A 243 -13.06 -5.29 4.23
CA TYR A 243 -13.04 -6.26 3.15
C TYR A 243 -11.64 -6.55 2.64
N LEU A 244 -10.90 -5.56 2.17
CA LEU A 244 -9.58 -5.78 1.57
C LEU A 244 -8.59 -6.34 2.59
N ARG A 245 -8.51 -5.72 3.76
CA ARG A 245 -7.64 -6.16 4.85
C ARG A 245 -8.04 -7.55 5.37
N ASN A 246 -9.29 -7.73 5.76
CA ASN A 246 -9.72 -8.93 6.48
C ASN A 246 -9.86 -10.14 5.55
N ARG A 247 -10.29 -9.94 4.29
CA ARG A 247 -10.50 -11.03 3.34
C ARG A 247 -9.23 -11.40 2.59
N TYR A 248 -8.50 -10.39 2.09
CA TYR A 248 -7.38 -10.60 1.18
C TYR A 248 -6.01 -10.29 1.80
N LYS A 249 -5.96 -9.96 3.11
CA LYS A 249 -4.74 -9.65 3.86
C LYS A 249 -3.97 -8.43 3.33
N TYR A 250 -4.63 -7.50 2.66
CA TYR A 250 -4.02 -6.25 2.27
C TYR A 250 -3.65 -5.42 3.49
N THR A 251 -2.50 -4.79 3.45
CA THR A 251 -2.18 -3.66 4.32
C THR A 251 -2.71 -2.40 3.67
N PHE A 252 -3.48 -1.61 4.41
CA PHE A 252 -4.20 -0.46 3.88
C PHE A 252 -3.65 0.82 4.50
N VAL A 253 -3.15 1.74 3.67
CA VAL A 253 -2.59 3.02 4.08
C VAL A 253 -3.42 4.14 3.46
N GLU A 254 -4.04 4.92 4.32
CA GLU A 254 -4.94 6.00 3.95
C GLU A 254 -4.37 7.35 4.40
N ILE A 255 -4.24 8.28 3.45
CA ILE A 255 -3.82 9.64 3.72
C ILE A 255 -5.05 10.52 3.80
N GLN A 256 -5.27 11.14 4.97
CA GLN A 256 -6.38 12.06 5.19
C GLN A 256 -5.86 13.45 5.55
N GLN A 257 -6.51 14.47 4.97
CA GLN A 257 -6.22 15.85 5.30
C GLN A 257 -7.15 16.33 6.40
N GLN A 258 -6.58 16.84 7.49
CA GLN A 258 -7.37 17.47 8.56
C GLN A 258 -7.88 18.84 8.09
N ALA A 259 -9.14 19.16 8.43
CA ALA A 259 -9.68 20.49 8.24
C ALA A 259 -8.97 21.49 9.17
N LEU A 260 -8.63 22.67 8.67
CA LEU A 260 -7.95 23.72 9.42
C LEU A 260 -8.70 24.21 10.68
N ASN A 261 -10.02 23.96 10.75
CA ASN A 261 -10.88 24.43 11.84
C ASN A 261 -10.85 23.58 13.12
N THR A 262 -10.07 22.52 13.17
CA THR A 262 -9.97 21.64 14.35
C THR A 262 -8.78 21.99 15.27
N CYS A 263 -7.98 22.98 14.94
CA CYS A 263 -6.82 23.42 15.74
C CYS A 263 -7.09 24.79 16.44
N ILE A 264 -8.25 24.96 17.04
CA ILE A 264 -8.47 26.04 18.00
C ILE A 264 -8.53 25.38 19.39
N PHE A 265 -7.36 25.27 19.98
CA PHE A 265 -7.18 25.14 21.42
C PHE A 265 -6.12 26.12 21.86
#